data_010da0c1aa4dcd9657a6822455ad6652
#
_entry.id   010da0c1aa4dcd9657a6822455ad6652
#
_cell.length_a   1.000
_cell.length_b   1.000
_cell.length_c   1.000
_cell.angle_alpha   90.00
_cell.angle_beta   90.00
_cell.angle_gamma   90.00
#
_symmetry.space_group_name_H-M   'P 1'
#
loop_
_entity.id
_entity.type
_entity.pdbx_description
1 polymer ?
#
loop_
_entity_poly.entity_id
_entity_poly.type
_entity_poly.pdbx_seq_one_letter_code
_entity_poly.pdbx_strand_id
1 'polypeptide(L)'
;IAVGTRPDCLDGEKLALLAGCGLDEIWLELGLQTCRDDTLRRINRGHTARQAEEAVRAALDAGLLVCGHLMAGLPGEDEDDFLDGVDWAVSLGMQGLKLHNVYVPQGTELARQWQEGGYRPLARDEYVDMLCAALPRIPSTVVMQRIQADPAPGELLAPAWALEKRGIITDLR
;
A
#
# COMPACT_ATOMS: atom_id res chain seq x y z
N ILE A 1 18.78 3.55 2.74
CA ILE A 1 18.27 3.24 1.39
C ILE A 1 16.89 2.60 1.47
N ALA A 2 16.04 2.77 0.43
CA ALA A 2 14.77 2.08 0.33
C ALA A 2 14.75 1.18 -0.93
N VAL A 3 14.26 -0.06 -0.76
CA VAL A 3 14.14 -1.06 -1.83
C VAL A 3 12.69 -1.52 -1.91
N GLY A 4 12.02 -1.16 -3.02
CA GLY A 4 10.63 -1.55 -3.25
C GLY A 4 10.52 -2.90 -3.96
N THR A 5 9.66 -3.80 -3.44
CA THR A 5 9.42 -5.10 -4.05
C THR A 5 8.04 -5.68 -3.69
N ARG A 6 7.76 -6.89 -4.15
CA ARG A 6 6.57 -7.67 -3.79
C ARG A 6 6.95 -8.82 -2.85
N PRO A 7 6.02 -9.28 -1.99
CA PRO A 7 6.27 -10.43 -1.11
C PRO A 7 6.76 -11.68 -1.83
N ASP A 8 6.17 -12.02 -3.00
CA ASP A 8 6.53 -13.19 -3.79
C ASP A 8 7.88 -13.09 -4.53
N CYS A 9 8.53 -11.93 -4.49
CA CYS A 9 9.84 -11.72 -5.09
C CYS A 9 11.00 -11.85 -4.09
N LEU A 10 10.72 -12.10 -2.81
CA LEU A 10 11.70 -12.26 -1.75
C LEU A 10 12.03 -13.73 -1.50
N ASP A 11 13.30 -13.97 -1.22
CA ASP A 11 13.83 -15.23 -0.71
C ASP A 11 14.96 -14.97 0.28
N GLY A 12 15.41 -16.01 0.96
CA GLY A 12 16.44 -15.90 1.98
C GLY A 12 17.78 -15.38 1.46
N GLU A 13 18.14 -15.64 0.21
CA GLU A 13 19.39 -15.17 -0.39
C GLU A 13 19.37 -13.64 -0.60
N LYS A 14 18.24 -13.10 -1.10
CA LYS A 14 18.05 -11.67 -1.29
C LYS A 14 18.02 -10.92 0.05
N LEU A 15 17.33 -11.48 1.05
CA LEU A 15 17.30 -10.91 2.39
C LEU A 15 18.68 -10.88 3.02
N ALA A 16 19.46 -11.97 2.94
CA ALA A 16 20.83 -12.03 3.43
C ALA A 16 21.75 -11.04 2.71
N LEU A 17 21.59 -10.87 1.38
CA LEU A 17 22.33 -9.90 0.60
C LEU A 17 22.04 -8.46 1.06
N LEU A 18 20.77 -8.11 1.25
CA LEU A 18 20.36 -6.78 1.73
C LEU A 18 20.91 -6.53 3.14
N ALA A 19 20.71 -7.47 4.07
CA ALA A 19 21.19 -7.33 5.43
C ALA A 19 22.73 -7.25 5.53
N GLY A 20 23.45 -7.91 4.62
CA GLY A 20 24.92 -7.95 4.58
C GLY A 20 25.59 -6.84 3.76
N CYS A 21 24.84 -5.92 3.13
CA CYS A 21 25.43 -4.93 2.23
C CYS A 21 26.19 -3.77 2.91
N GLY A 22 26.25 -3.75 4.25
CA GLY A 22 27.05 -2.77 5.02
C GLY A 22 26.46 -1.36 5.10
N LEU A 23 25.17 -1.22 4.88
CA LEU A 23 24.45 0.05 5.06
C LEU A 23 23.82 0.11 6.45
N ASP A 24 23.87 1.29 7.08
CA ASP A 24 23.34 1.51 8.44
C ASP A 24 21.81 1.37 8.51
N GLU A 25 21.11 1.70 7.42
CA GLU A 25 19.66 1.69 7.38
C GLU A 25 19.13 1.24 6.00
N ILE A 26 18.34 0.17 6.02
CA ILE A 26 17.70 -0.36 4.83
C ILE A 26 16.21 -0.53 5.10
N TRP A 27 15.41 0.18 4.32
CA TRP A 27 13.95 0.02 4.27
C TRP A 27 13.56 -0.92 3.15
N LEU A 28 12.92 -2.02 3.50
CA LEU A 28 12.27 -2.90 2.55
C LEU A 28 10.81 -2.48 2.40
N GLU A 29 10.46 -1.95 1.24
CA GLU A 29 9.11 -1.48 0.93
C GLU A 29 8.31 -2.58 0.24
N LEU A 30 7.33 -3.15 0.95
CA LEU A 30 6.53 -4.28 0.48
C LEU A 30 5.15 -3.86 0.01
N GLY A 31 4.83 -4.11 -1.24
CA GLY A 31 3.50 -3.89 -1.79
C GLY A 31 2.50 -4.93 -1.34
N LEU A 32 1.96 -4.79 -0.13
CA LEU A 32 0.97 -5.70 0.47
C LEU A 32 -0.41 -5.53 -0.17
N GLN A 33 -0.81 -4.31 -0.37
CA GLN A 33 -2.06 -3.79 -0.95
C GLN A 33 -3.29 -3.98 -0.06
N THR A 34 -3.62 -5.20 0.34
CA THR A 34 -4.74 -5.58 1.20
C THR A 34 -4.45 -6.92 1.89
N CYS A 35 -5.20 -7.22 2.95
CA CYS A 35 -5.20 -8.53 3.62
C CYS A 35 -6.18 -9.54 2.99
N ARG A 36 -6.94 -9.16 1.95
CA ARG A 36 -8.00 -10.00 1.37
C ARG A 36 -7.52 -10.74 0.14
N ASP A 37 -7.43 -12.06 0.24
CA ASP A 37 -6.96 -12.91 -0.86
C ASP A 37 -7.84 -12.83 -2.11
N ASP A 38 -9.16 -12.60 -1.95
CA ASP A 38 -10.08 -12.43 -3.08
C ASP A 38 -9.76 -11.16 -3.88
N THR A 39 -9.45 -10.08 -3.19
CA THR A 39 -9.02 -8.82 -3.81
C THR A 39 -7.64 -8.98 -4.44
N LEU A 40 -6.68 -9.60 -3.76
CA LEU A 40 -5.35 -9.88 -4.31
C LEU A 40 -5.44 -10.67 -5.63
N ARG A 41 -6.31 -11.69 -5.69
CA ARG A 41 -6.58 -12.42 -6.94
C ARG A 41 -7.22 -11.53 -8.01
N ARG A 42 -8.21 -10.71 -7.64
CA ARG A 42 -8.93 -9.81 -8.54
C ARG A 42 -8.00 -8.78 -9.19
N ILE A 43 -7.04 -8.23 -8.44
CA ILE A 43 -6.05 -7.28 -8.96
C ILE A 43 -4.79 -7.96 -9.52
N ASN A 44 -4.82 -9.28 -9.69
CA ASN A 44 -3.75 -10.09 -10.25
C ASN A 44 -2.40 -9.94 -9.51
N ARG A 45 -2.44 -9.94 -8.16
CA ARG A 45 -1.22 -9.97 -7.35
C ARG A 45 -0.67 -11.39 -7.27
N GLY A 46 0.66 -11.52 -7.30
CA GLY A 46 1.37 -12.80 -7.30
C GLY A 46 1.51 -13.45 -5.91
N HIS A 47 0.86 -12.92 -4.87
CA HIS A 47 0.96 -13.41 -3.50
C HIS A 47 -0.39 -13.41 -2.78
N THR A 48 -0.48 -14.17 -1.70
CA THR A 48 -1.58 -14.18 -0.73
C THR A 48 -1.22 -13.33 0.49
N ALA A 49 -2.21 -13.00 1.34
CA ALA A 49 -1.99 -12.33 2.62
C ALA A 49 -1.01 -13.12 3.50
N ARG A 50 -1.15 -14.46 3.55
CA ARG A 50 -0.23 -15.33 4.29
C ARG A 50 1.22 -15.23 3.77
N GLN A 51 1.43 -15.25 2.46
CA GLN A 51 2.77 -15.09 1.89
C GLN A 51 3.34 -13.70 2.18
N ALA A 52 2.50 -12.66 2.24
CA ALA A 52 2.92 -11.33 2.66
C ALA A 52 3.36 -11.31 4.13
N GLU A 53 2.63 -11.97 5.04
CA GLU A 53 3.02 -12.12 6.44
C GLU A 53 4.36 -12.84 6.58
N GLU A 54 4.55 -13.96 5.87
CA GLU A 54 5.78 -14.73 5.86
C GLU A 54 6.96 -13.88 5.37
N ALA A 55 6.78 -13.07 4.32
CA ALA A 55 7.79 -12.18 3.76
C ALA A 55 8.16 -11.04 4.74
N VAL A 56 7.15 -10.41 5.37
CA VAL A 56 7.38 -9.38 6.41
C VAL A 56 8.18 -9.96 7.56
N ARG A 57 7.76 -11.11 8.10
CA ARG A 57 8.47 -11.77 9.22
C ARG A 57 9.91 -12.10 8.86
N ALA A 58 10.15 -12.70 7.69
CA ALA A 58 11.49 -13.03 7.25
C ALA A 58 12.38 -11.79 7.09
N ALA A 59 11.84 -10.66 6.61
CA ALA A 59 12.58 -9.41 6.50
C ALA A 59 12.92 -8.81 7.87
N LEU A 60 11.98 -8.84 8.82
CA LEU A 60 12.20 -8.39 10.20
C LEU A 60 13.25 -9.26 10.90
N ASP A 61 13.18 -10.59 10.74
CA ASP A 61 14.16 -11.54 11.30
C ASP A 61 15.56 -11.35 10.70
N ALA A 62 15.65 -10.86 9.47
CA ALA A 62 16.92 -10.47 8.84
C ALA A 62 17.45 -9.10 9.31
N GLY A 63 16.75 -8.40 10.21
CA GLY A 63 17.15 -7.11 10.76
C GLY A 63 16.87 -5.91 9.84
N LEU A 64 16.03 -6.06 8.81
CA LEU A 64 15.65 -4.98 7.92
C LEU A 64 14.48 -4.18 8.50
N LEU A 65 14.43 -2.88 8.19
CA LEU A 65 13.23 -2.08 8.44
C LEU A 65 12.21 -2.35 7.34
N VAL A 66 10.95 -2.60 7.72
CA VAL A 66 9.90 -2.93 6.77
C VAL A 66 8.84 -1.83 6.72
N CYS A 67 8.51 -1.41 5.50
CA CYS A 67 7.40 -0.50 5.21
C CYS A 67 6.36 -1.20 4.34
N GLY A 68 5.15 -1.36 4.87
CA GLY A 68 4.02 -1.93 4.13
C GLY A 68 3.27 -0.89 3.30
N HIS A 69 2.91 -1.23 2.08
CA HIS A 69 2.04 -0.40 1.24
C HIS A 69 0.63 -0.98 1.22
N LEU A 70 -0.37 -0.21 1.62
CA LEU A 70 -1.79 -0.53 1.54
C LEU A 70 -2.51 0.41 0.58
N MET A 71 -3.59 -0.06 -0.01
CA MET A 71 -4.36 0.70 -1.00
C MET A 71 -5.82 0.81 -0.59
N ALA A 72 -6.34 2.03 -0.51
CA ALA A 72 -7.76 2.33 -0.32
C ALA A 72 -8.48 2.44 -1.66
N GLY A 73 -9.68 1.88 -1.75
CA GLY A 73 -10.53 1.91 -2.95
C GLY A 73 -10.20 0.82 -3.97
N LEU A 74 -9.67 -0.32 -3.53
CA LEU A 74 -9.48 -1.48 -4.40
C LEU A 74 -10.84 -2.01 -4.92
N PRO A 75 -10.90 -2.57 -6.13
CA PRO A 75 -12.14 -3.08 -6.69
C PRO A 75 -12.83 -4.12 -5.79
N GLY A 76 -14.04 -3.79 -5.32
CA GLY A 76 -14.85 -4.65 -4.47
C GLY A 76 -14.50 -4.61 -2.98
N GLU A 77 -13.66 -3.68 -2.55
CA GLU A 77 -13.42 -3.35 -1.15
C GLU A 77 -14.17 -2.07 -0.74
N ASP A 78 -14.58 -2.04 0.51
CA ASP A 78 -15.15 -0.87 1.18
C ASP A 78 -14.21 -0.31 2.25
N GLU A 79 -14.71 0.60 3.07
CA GLU A 79 -13.94 1.23 4.16
C GLU A 79 -13.53 0.21 5.22
N ASP A 80 -14.43 -0.69 5.62
CA ASP A 80 -14.15 -1.71 6.64
C ASP A 80 -13.04 -2.66 6.18
N ASP A 81 -13.05 -3.08 4.91
CA ASP A 81 -12.00 -3.90 4.31
C ASP A 81 -10.63 -3.21 4.36
N PHE A 82 -10.59 -1.90 4.07
CA PHE A 82 -9.35 -1.12 4.16
C PHE A 82 -8.86 -0.99 5.60
N LEU A 83 -9.75 -0.73 6.55
CA LEU A 83 -9.42 -0.62 7.98
C LEU A 83 -8.94 -1.95 8.56
N ASP A 84 -9.55 -3.06 8.18
CA ASP A 84 -9.06 -4.41 8.51
C ASP A 84 -7.63 -4.63 7.97
N GLY A 85 -7.36 -4.16 6.76
CA GLY A 85 -6.02 -4.17 6.17
C GLY A 85 -5.01 -3.35 6.97
N VAL A 86 -5.40 -2.19 7.51
CA VAL A 86 -4.55 -1.35 8.37
C VAL A 86 -4.26 -2.06 9.70
N ASP A 87 -5.28 -2.60 10.38
CA ASP A 87 -5.12 -3.32 11.64
C ASP A 87 -4.23 -4.57 11.45
N TRP A 88 -4.43 -5.31 10.35
CA TRP A 88 -3.59 -6.44 9.97
C TRP A 88 -2.13 -6.00 9.77
N ALA A 89 -1.87 -4.95 8.98
CA ALA A 89 -0.52 -4.47 8.71
C ALA A 89 0.19 -4.00 10.00
N VAL A 90 -0.52 -3.32 10.90
CA VAL A 90 0.01 -2.92 12.23
C VAL A 90 0.37 -4.16 13.05
N SER A 91 -0.45 -5.22 13.01
CA SER A 91 -0.19 -6.45 13.76
C SER A 91 1.07 -7.20 13.32
N LEU A 92 1.57 -6.95 12.09
CA LEU A 92 2.80 -7.56 11.58
C LEU A 92 4.07 -6.95 12.17
N GLY A 93 3.99 -5.84 12.92
CA GLY A 93 5.14 -5.23 13.60
C GLY A 93 6.09 -4.46 12.68
N MET A 94 5.63 -3.99 11.54
CA MET A 94 6.41 -3.17 10.61
C MET A 94 6.69 -1.78 11.20
N GLN A 95 7.82 -1.18 10.83
CA GLN A 95 8.24 0.13 11.30
C GLN A 95 7.68 1.29 10.46
N GLY A 96 7.16 1.00 9.27
CA GLY A 96 6.60 2.02 8.39
C GLY A 96 5.38 1.55 7.62
N LEU A 97 4.52 2.51 7.27
CA LEU A 97 3.36 2.30 6.40
C LEU A 97 3.27 3.40 5.34
N LYS A 98 2.75 3.03 4.19
CA LYS A 98 2.27 3.92 3.13
C LYS A 98 0.82 3.58 2.83
N LEU A 99 -0.05 4.57 2.94
CA LEU A 99 -1.45 4.46 2.54
C LEU A 99 -1.63 5.17 1.20
N HIS A 100 -2.11 4.45 0.21
CA HIS A 100 -2.30 4.97 -1.14
C HIS A 100 -3.78 4.88 -1.54
N ASN A 101 -4.29 5.92 -2.17
CA ASN A 101 -5.53 5.80 -2.93
C ASN A 101 -5.28 5.03 -4.23
N VAL A 102 -6.24 4.20 -4.65
CA VAL A 102 -6.25 3.67 -6.01
C VAL A 102 -6.53 4.79 -7.00
N TYR A 103 -5.76 4.84 -8.07
CA TYR A 103 -6.06 5.68 -9.22
C TYR A 103 -6.11 4.82 -10.49
N VAL A 104 -6.69 5.35 -11.55
CA VAL A 104 -6.90 4.66 -12.82
C VAL A 104 -5.80 5.08 -13.80
N PRO A 105 -4.76 4.24 -14.00
CA PRO A 105 -3.73 4.52 -15.00
C PRO A 105 -4.20 4.20 -16.40
N GLN A 106 -3.77 5.00 -17.38
CA GLN A 106 -4.04 4.75 -18.79
C GLN A 106 -3.50 3.38 -19.23
N GLY A 107 -4.25 2.69 -20.10
CA GLY A 107 -3.83 1.43 -20.71
C GLY A 107 -3.91 0.20 -19.80
N THR A 108 -4.56 0.29 -18.65
CA THR A 108 -4.74 -0.81 -17.70
C THR A 108 -6.13 -1.46 -17.79
N GLU A 109 -6.26 -2.68 -17.27
CA GLU A 109 -7.56 -3.34 -17.10
C GLU A 109 -8.50 -2.51 -16.22
N LEU A 110 -7.97 -1.83 -15.19
CA LEU A 110 -8.76 -0.94 -14.36
C LEU A 110 -9.33 0.25 -15.15
N ALA A 111 -8.55 0.77 -16.13
CA ALA A 111 -9.04 1.82 -17.02
C ALA A 111 -10.21 1.35 -17.88
N ARG A 112 -10.16 0.10 -18.38
CA ARG A 112 -11.27 -0.50 -19.13
C ARG A 112 -12.51 -0.63 -18.24
N GLN A 113 -12.36 -1.18 -17.03
CA GLN A 113 -13.48 -1.32 -16.08
C GLN A 113 -14.10 0.03 -15.71
N TRP A 114 -13.28 1.05 -15.51
CA TRP A 114 -13.76 2.42 -15.23
C TRP A 114 -14.54 3.01 -16.41
N GLN A 115 -14.05 2.86 -17.64
CA GLN A 115 -14.72 3.33 -18.87
C GLN A 115 -16.05 2.61 -19.10
N GLU A 116 -16.15 1.34 -18.75
CA GLU A 116 -17.37 0.52 -18.85
C GLU A 116 -18.34 0.73 -17.66
N GLY A 117 -17.98 1.56 -16.68
CA GLY A 117 -18.79 1.81 -15.48
C GLY A 117 -18.75 0.69 -14.43
N GLY A 118 -17.84 -0.27 -14.57
CA GLY A 118 -17.65 -1.39 -13.64
C GLY A 118 -16.76 -1.06 -12.44
N TYR A 119 -16.06 0.07 -12.46
CA TYR A 119 -15.24 0.55 -11.36
C TYR A 119 -15.40 2.06 -11.18
N ARG A 120 -15.45 2.52 -9.94
CA ARG A 120 -15.46 3.94 -9.57
C ARG A 120 -14.32 4.20 -8.57
N PRO A 121 -13.34 5.07 -8.89
CA PRO A 121 -12.35 5.48 -7.90
C PRO A 121 -13.00 6.31 -6.78
N LEU A 122 -12.40 6.31 -5.61
CA LEU A 122 -12.86 7.10 -4.47
C LEU A 122 -12.90 8.59 -4.82
N ALA A 123 -13.95 9.28 -4.36
CA ALA A 123 -13.94 10.73 -4.29
C ALA A 123 -12.92 11.18 -3.24
N ARG A 124 -12.50 12.44 -3.31
CA ARG A 124 -11.49 13.00 -2.39
C ARG A 124 -11.94 12.89 -0.93
N ASP A 125 -13.20 13.29 -0.67
CA ASP A 125 -13.73 13.31 0.69
C ASP A 125 -13.85 11.89 1.25
N GLU A 126 -14.29 10.91 0.44
CA GLU A 126 -14.32 9.49 0.82
C GLU A 126 -12.93 8.99 1.24
N TYR A 127 -11.89 9.36 0.49
CA TYR A 127 -10.51 8.96 0.83
C TYR A 127 -10.02 9.66 2.11
N VAL A 128 -10.35 10.94 2.31
CA VAL A 128 -10.00 11.68 3.54
C VAL A 128 -10.69 11.04 4.75
N ASP A 129 -11.97 10.69 4.65
CA ASP A 129 -12.72 10.03 5.72
C ASP A 129 -12.07 8.68 6.08
N MET A 130 -11.72 7.86 5.09
CA MET A 130 -11.00 6.60 5.31
C MET A 130 -9.64 6.81 5.99
N LEU A 131 -8.87 7.85 5.63
CA LEU A 131 -7.62 8.19 6.30
C LEU A 131 -7.86 8.64 7.75
N CYS A 132 -8.88 9.47 7.99
CA CYS A 132 -9.25 9.90 9.34
C CYS A 132 -9.63 8.73 10.25
N ALA A 133 -10.27 7.69 9.71
CA ALA A 133 -10.59 6.46 10.42
C ALA A 133 -9.36 5.55 10.63
N ALA A 134 -8.43 5.52 9.67
CA ALA A 134 -7.26 4.65 9.67
C ALA A 134 -6.13 5.18 10.59
N LEU A 135 -5.82 6.49 10.53
CA LEU A 135 -4.67 7.06 11.24
C LEU A 135 -4.66 6.81 12.75
N PRO A 136 -5.79 6.91 13.48
CA PRO A 136 -5.83 6.60 14.92
C PRO A 136 -5.54 5.14 15.27
N ARG A 137 -5.66 4.21 14.32
CA ARG A 137 -5.37 2.78 14.49
C ARG A 137 -3.87 2.47 14.43
N ILE A 138 -3.08 3.40 13.88
CA ILE A 138 -1.64 3.23 13.66
C ILE A 138 -0.88 3.76 14.87
N PRO A 139 -0.08 2.92 15.57
CA PRO A 139 0.73 3.37 16.71
C PRO A 139 1.71 4.48 16.32
N SER A 140 1.98 5.41 17.23
CA SER A 140 2.91 6.53 17.03
C SER A 140 4.37 6.09 16.78
N THR A 141 4.69 4.82 17.03
CA THR A 141 5.98 4.20 16.72
C THR A 141 6.14 3.80 15.26
N VAL A 142 5.06 3.76 14.50
CA VAL A 142 5.07 3.45 13.06
C VAL A 142 5.22 4.73 12.26
N VAL A 143 6.22 4.78 11.39
CA VAL A 143 6.48 5.94 10.52
C VAL A 143 5.51 5.95 9.36
N MET A 144 4.66 6.95 9.28
CA MET A 144 3.82 7.18 8.11
C MET A 144 4.65 7.83 7.01
N GLN A 145 5.12 7.04 6.05
CA GLN A 145 6.02 7.52 4.99
C GLN A 145 5.27 8.21 3.84
N ARG A 146 4.00 7.82 3.60
CA ARG A 146 3.17 8.41 2.55
C ARG A 146 1.68 8.16 2.83
N ILE A 147 0.85 9.12 2.46
CA ILE A 147 -0.62 9.05 2.62
C ILE A 147 -1.39 9.32 1.32
N GLN A 148 -0.73 9.34 0.18
CA GLN A 148 -1.37 9.56 -1.13
C GLN A 148 -0.52 8.94 -2.24
N ALA A 149 -1.16 8.35 -3.25
CA ALA A 149 -0.48 7.92 -4.47
C ALA A 149 0.09 9.14 -5.24
N ASP A 150 1.15 8.89 -6.03
CA ASP A 150 1.82 9.90 -6.85
C ASP A 150 1.84 9.42 -8.31
N PRO A 151 0.74 9.64 -9.09
CA PRO A 151 0.67 9.23 -10.47
C PRO A 151 1.76 9.90 -11.32
N ALA A 152 2.34 9.16 -12.28
CA ALA A 152 3.27 9.73 -13.22
C ALA A 152 2.56 10.73 -14.17
N PRO A 153 3.29 11.75 -14.68
CA PRO A 153 2.70 12.71 -15.61
C PRO A 153 2.11 12.03 -16.85
N GLY A 154 0.84 12.32 -17.15
CA GLY A 154 0.13 11.77 -18.30
C GLY A 154 -0.42 10.34 -18.14
N GLU A 155 -0.18 9.70 -17.02
CA GLU A 155 -0.67 8.35 -16.73
C GLU A 155 -2.12 8.34 -16.18
N LEU A 156 -2.49 9.36 -15.41
CA LEU A 156 -3.74 9.41 -14.67
C LEU A 156 -4.94 9.67 -15.57
N LEU A 157 -5.96 8.80 -15.51
CA LEU A 157 -7.30 9.03 -16.07
C LEU A 157 -8.29 9.51 -14.99
N ALA A 158 -8.25 8.91 -13.80
CA ALA A 158 -9.14 9.25 -12.68
C ALA A 158 -8.56 8.77 -11.33
N PRO A 159 -8.91 9.36 -10.20
CA PRO A 159 -9.64 10.63 -10.08
C PRO A 159 -8.68 11.83 -10.24
N ALA A 160 -9.17 12.95 -10.76
CA ALA A 160 -8.33 14.13 -11.03
C ALA A 160 -7.66 14.69 -9.76
N TRP A 161 -8.30 14.59 -8.59
CA TRP A 161 -7.77 15.06 -7.32
C TRP A 161 -6.47 14.34 -6.89
N ALA A 162 -6.16 13.15 -7.43
CA ALA A 162 -4.93 12.43 -7.11
C ALA A 162 -3.65 13.18 -7.54
N LEU A 163 -3.76 14.19 -8.40
CA LEU A 163 -2.67 15.11 -8.76
C LEU A 163 -2.45 16.23 -7.74
N GLU A 164 -3.37 16.44 -6.80
CA GLU A 164 -3.34 17.53 -5.83
C GLU A 164 -2.51 17.17 -4.58
N LYS A 165 -1.19 17.16 -4.70
CA LYS A 165 -0.24 16.65 -3.68
C LYS A 165 -0.34 17.29 -2.28
N ARG A 166 -0.90 18.50 -2.13
CA ARG A 166 -0.95 19.21 -0.84
C ARG A 166 -2.32 19.21 -0.18
N GLY A 167 -3.37 18.84 -0.92
CA GLY A 167 -4.75 18.96 -0.45
C GLY A 167 -5.05 18.02 0.71
N ILE A 168 -4.67 16.74 0.60
CA ILE A 168 -5.02 15.70 1.59
C ILE A 168 -4.48 16.02 2.98
N ILE A 169 -3.20 16.42 3.11
CA ILE A 169 -2.61 16.75 4.42
C ILE A 169 -3.33 17.94 5.10
N THR A 170 -3.85 18.88 4.31
CA THR A 170 -4.58 20.03 4.85
C THR A 170 -5.95 19.63 5.37
N ASP A 171 -6.59 18.66 4.75
CA ASP A 171 -7.94 18.21 5.10
C ASP A 171 -7.95 17.26 6.32
N LEU A 172 -6.80 16.66 6.68
CA LEU A 172 -6.62 15.81 7.86
C LEU A 172 -6.48 16.59 9.18
N ARG A 173 -6.85 17.89 9.22
CA ARG A 173 -6.73 18.75 10.42
C ARG A 173 -8.03 18.89 11.17
#